data_b2cb35ff917cc58f3c29491f4cf46cef
#
_entry.id   b2cb35ff917cc58f3c29491f4cf46cef
#
_cell.length_a   1.000
_cell.length_b   1.000
_cell.length_c   1.000
_cell.angle_alpha   90.00
_cell.angle_beta   90.00
_cell.angle_gamma   90.00
#
_symmetry.space_group_name_H-M   'P 1'
#
loop_
_entity.id
_entity.type
_entity.pdbx_description
1 polymer ?
#
loop_
_entity_poly.entity_id
_entity_poly.type
_entity_poly.pdbx_seq_one_letter_code
_entity_poly.pdbx_strand_id
1 'polypeptide(L)'
;MQLLLLHKTIFPQHLQCIDTMKKFFCFIYLTCQMLPTSAQGILSLDSCRALAVANNKELLISREKINAAHYRKKEAFTNYLPKISATGGYMRNQREFSLLNDAQKSALGSVGTQVSGALQNGIQGMMTQYPQLAQNPQFMALVQSLGNIDIATPLNGLGQSLVDAFRTDTRNMYAGALTLTQPLYMGGKIRAYNKITRYAEELARQQHNSGMQEVILSTDQAYWQVVSLANKKKLAEGYLELLQKLESDIDKMIAEGVATKADGLSVKVKVNEAEMTLTKVNDGLSLSRMLLCQLCGLDLSTPVTLADEQEDDLLPTPADNGSIDMNSVYATRPEVRSLELAAQIYKQKVNVTRSEFLPSVALIGNYMATNPSVFNSFENKFKGCLLNTSPSPRD
;
A
#
# COMPACT_ATOMS: atom_id res chain seq x y z
N MET A 1 52.94 -30.04 -41.70
CA MET A 1 52.04 -29.58 -42.77
C MET A 1 50.56 -29.53 -42.31
N GLN A 2 50.30 -29.44 -41.02
CA GLN A 2 48.92 -29.31 -40.42
C GLN A 2 48.65 -27.97 -39.71
N LEU A 3 49.62 -27.10 -39.57
CA LEU A 3 49.50 -25.79 -38.92
C LEU A 3 49.17 -24.62 -39.87
N LEU A 4 49.20 -24.83 -41.18
CA LEU A 4 48.93 -23.83 -42.22
C LEU A 4 47.48 -23.84 -42.73
N LEU A 5 46.68 -24.84 -42.35
CA LEU A 5 45.25 -24.95 -42.74
C LEU A 5 44.28 -24.36 -41.74
N LEU A 6 44.73 -24.13 -40.50
CA LEU A 6 43.88 -23.49 -39.44
C LEU A 6 43.85 -21.96 -39.52
N HIS A 7 44.80 -21.34 -40.24
CA HIS A 7 44.86 -19.88 -40.35
C HIS A 7 43.97 -19.29 -41.45
N LYS A 8 43.39 -20.15 -42.32
CA LYS A 8 42.60 -19.72 -43.48
C LYS A 8 41.08 -19.75 -43.25
N THR A 9 40.60 -20.37 -42.15
CA THR A 9 39.17 -20.52 -41.88
C THR A 9 38.63 -19.59 -40.75
N ILE A 10 39.47 -18.96 -39.93
CA ILE A 10 39.07 -18.13 -38.82
C ILE A 10 39.04 -16.61 -39.17
N PHE A 11 39.82 -16.20 -40.19
CA PHE A 11 39.95 -14.79 -40.53
C PHE A 11 38.74 -14.16 -41.29
N PRO A 12 37.94 -14.88 -42.10
CA PRO A 12 36.83 -14.24 -42.79
C PRO A 12 35.59 -14.03 -41.90
N GLN A 13 35.41 -14.79 -40.79
CA GLN A 13 34.24 -14.61 -39.91
C GLN A 13 34.33 -13.35 -39.00
N HIS A 14 35.53 -12.95 -38.60
CA HIS A 14 35.73 -11.73 -37.82
C HIS A 14 35.50 -10.43 -38.62
N LEU A 15 35.83 -10.41 -39.90
CA LEU A 15 35.56 -9.26 -40.79
C LEU A 15 34.05 -9.08 -41.06
N GLN A 16 33.32 -10.18 -41.23
CA GLN A 16 31.87 -10.12 -41.43
C GLN A 16 31.10 -9.64 -40.19
N CYS A 17 31.59 -9.99 -38.99
CA CYS A 17 30.99 -9.54 -37.72
C CYS A 17 31.22 -8.04 -37.49
N ILE A 18 32.37 -7.50 -37.86
CA ILE A 18 32.70 -6.06 -37.75
C ILE A 18 31.87 -5.22 -38.73
N ASP A 19 31.62 -5.75 -39.92
CA ASP A 19 30.81 -5.06 -40.95
C ASP A 19 29.32 -5.06 -40.62
N THR A 20 28.80 -6.14 -40.02
CA THR A 20 27.44 -6.19 -39.47
C THR A 20 27.27 -5.29 -38.27
N MET A 21 28.24 -5.21 -37.36
CA MET A 21 28.23 -4.27 -36.24
C MET A 21 28.27 -2.81 -36.69
N LYS A 22 29.10 -2.47 -37.69
CA LYS A 22 29.12 -1.12 -38.28
C LYS A 22 27.80 -0.74 -38.94
N LYS A 23 27.16 -1.66 -39.67
CA LYS A 23 25.84 -1.45 -40.27
C LYS A 23 24.76 -1.30 -39.22
N PHE A 24 24.84 -2.07 -38.10
CA PHE A 24 23.91 -1.95 -36.99
C PHE A 24 24.09 -0.63 -36.24
N PHE A 25 25.32 -0.17 -35.98
CA PHE A 25 25.60 1.14 -35.41
C PHE A 25 25.21 2.30 -36.34
N CYS A 26 25.39 2.16 -37.64
CA CYS A 26 24.93 3.14 -38.62
C CYS A 26 23.40 3.21 -38.69
N PHE A 27 22.71 2.07 -38.54
CA PHE A 27 21.23 2.02 -38.48
C PHE A 27 20.68 2.63 -37.21
N ILE A 28 21.33 2.40 -36.04
CA ILE A 28 20.97 3.02 -34.77
C ILE A 28 21.24 4.53 -34.80
N TYR A 29 22.33 4.97 -35.43
CA TYR A 29 22.62 6.41 -35.58
C TYR A 29 21.64 7.09 -36.55
N LEU A 30 21.20 6.42 -37.58
CA LEU A 30 20.20 6.93 -38.53
C LEU A 30 18.78 6.96 -37.93
N THR A 31 18.43 5.99 -37.08
CA THR A 31 17.15 6.00 -36.36
C THR A 31 17.12 7.00 -35.21
N CYS A 32 18.26 7.34 -34.59
CA CYS A 32 18.37 8.36 -33.57
C CYS A 32 18.23 9.79 -34.12
N GLN A 33 18.41 9.99 -35.43
CA GLN A 33 18.17 11.29 -36.10
C GLN A 33 16.69 11.54 -36.45
N MET A 34 15.83 10.52 -36.32
CA MET A 34 14.39 10.64 -36.51
C MET A 34 13.64 10.96 -35.20
N LEU A 35 14.33 11.61 -34.22
CA LEU A 35 13.60 12.25 -33.13
C LEU A 35 12.77 13.37 -33.77
N PRO A 36 11.43 13.39 -33.55
CA PRO A 36 10.62 14.47 -34.07
C PRO A 36 11.14 15.75 -33.43
N THR A 37 11.77 16.58 -34.24
CA THR A 37 11.91 18.00 -33.91
C THR A 37 10.51 18.47 -33.57
N SER A 38 10.28 18.85 -32.33
CA SER A 38 9.03 19.47 -31.89
C SER A 38 8.82 20.68 -32.78
N ALA A 39 8.12 20.51 -33.88
CA ALA A 39 7.57 21.63 -34.62
C ALA A 39 6.76 22.40 -33.57
N GLN A 40 7.08 23.65 -33.34
CA GLN A 40 6.27 24.58 -32.55
C GLN A 40 4.90 24.64 -33.24
N GLY A 41 4.06 23.64 -32.96
CA GLY A 41 2.73 23.56 -33.53
C GLY A 41 1.87 24.63 -32.87
N ILE A 42 1.22 25.44 -33.70
CA ILE A 42 0.13 26.31 -33.26
C ILE A 42 -0.92 25.38 -32.62
N LEU A 43 -1.18 25.57 -31.31
CA LEU A 43 -2.14 24.76 -30.58
C LEU A 43 -3.55 25.35 -30.71
N SER A 44 -4.47 24.56 -31.25
CA SER A 44 -5.91 24.86 -31.22
C SER A 44 -6.53 24.46 -29.88
N LEU A 45 -7.70 25.01 -29.56
CA LEU A 45 -8.46 24.68 -28.36
C LEU A 45 -8.69 23.17 -28.23
N ASP A 46 -9.09 22.49 -29.32
CA ASP A 46 -9.34 21.05 -29.31
C ASP A 46 -8.06 20.24 -29.11
N SER A 47 -6.93 20.72 -29.64
CA SER A 47 -5.63 20.09 -29.38
C SER A 47 -5.22 20.22 -27.90
N CYS A 48 -5.46 21.38 -27.28
CA CYS A 48 -5.21 21.58 -25.84
C CYS A 48 -6.10 20.68 -24.99
N ARG A 49 -7.38 20.55 -25.32
CA ARG A 49 -8.31 19.61 -24.63
C ARG A 49 -7.83 18.16 -24.75
N ALA A 50 -7.45 17.73 -25.96
CA ALA A 50 -6.95 16.38 -26.18
C ALA A 50 -5.68 16.09 -25.37
N LEU A 51 -4.72 17.02 -25.37
CA LEU A 51 -3.48 16.91 -24.57
C LEU A 51 -3.78 16.89 -23.06
N ALA A 52 -4.67 17.77 -22.59
CA ALA A 52 -5.06 17.80 -21.19
C ALA A 52 -5.70 16.47 -20.75
N VAL A 53 -6.64 15.92 -21.51
CA VAL A 53 -7.27 14.64 -21.20
C VAL A 53 -6.26 13.49 -21.23
N ALA A 54 -5.28 13.52 -22.14
CA ALA A 54 -4.30 12.45 -22.27
C ALA A 54 -3.22 12.49 -21.17
N ASN A 55 -2.75 13.69 -20.80
CA ASN A 55 -1.54 13.85 -20.01
C ASN A 55 -1.78 14.43 -18.60
N ASN A 56 -2.98 14.90 -18.28
CA ASN A 56 -3.27 15.50 -16.97
C ASN A 56 -3.07 14.49 -15.85
N LYS A 57 -2.23 14.85 -14.88
CA LYS A 57 -1.85 13.97 -13.76
C LYS A 57 -3.03 13.64 -12.84
N GLU A 58 -3.99 14.54 -12.68
CA GLU A 58 -5.18 14.30 -11.86
C GLU A 58 -6.08 13.24 -12.49
N LEU A 59 -6.21 13.24 -13.83
CA LEU A 59 -6.94 12.20 -14.55
C LEU A 59 -6.22 10.85 -14.47
N LEU A 60 -4.90 10.83 -14.55
CA LEU A 60 -4.12 9.61 -14.33
C LEU A 60 -4.33 9.05 -12.92
N ILE A 61 -4.28 9.90 -11.89
CA ILE A 61 -4.59 9.50 -10.50
C ILE A 61 -6.02 8.96 -10.38
N SER A 62 -6.99 9.62 -11.00
CA SER A 62 -8.40 9.17 -10.94
C SER A 62 -8.61 7.83 -11.65
N ARG A 63 -7.86 7.55 -12.72
CA ARG A 63 -7.84 6.25 -13.41
C ARG A 63 -7.27 5.15 -12.50
N GLU A 64 -6.19 5.45 -11.77
CA GLU A 64 -5.65 4.49 -10.80
C GLU A 64 -6.60 4.26 -9.62
N LYS A 65 -7.40 5.25 -9.23
CA LYS A 65 -8.48 5.06 -8.24
C LYS A 65 -9.56 4.08 -8.73
N ILE A 66 -9.89 4.08 -10.03
CA ILE A 66 -10.78 3.08 -10.62
C ILE A 66 -10.15 1.68 -10.54
N ASN A 67 -8.87 1.55 -10.89
CA ASN A 67 -8.13 0.29 -10.77
C ASN A 67 -8.12 -0.22 -9.33
N ALA A 68 -7.85 0.66 -8.36
CA ALA A 68 -7.88 0.32 -6.95
C ALA A 68 -9.28 -0.15 -6.50
N ALA A 69 -10.36 0.52 -6.93
CA ALA A 69 -11.73 0.12 -6.64
C ALA A 69 -12.08 -1.24 -7.27
N HIS A 70 -11.58 -1.51 -8.48
CA HIS A 70 -11.74 -2.80 -9.16
C HIS A 70 -11.08 -3.94 -8.37
N TYR A 71 -9.85 -3.74 -7.87
CA TYR A 71 -9.18 -4.75 -7.03
C TYR A 71 -9.85 -4.93 -5.68
N ARG A 72 -10.37 -3.85 -5.05
CA ARG A 72 -11.20 -3.96 -3.83
C ARG A 72 -12.48 -4.77 -4.05
N LYS A 73 -13.09 -4.69 -5.22
CA LYS A 73 -14.22 -5.54 -5.58
C LYS A 73 -13.80 -7.01 -5.71
N LYS A 74 -12.64 -7.30 -6.29
CA LYS A 74 -12.08 -8.66 -6.32
C LYS A 74 -11.76 -9.17 -4.91
N GLU A 75 -11.16 -8.34 -4.07
CA GLU A 75 -10.92 -8.63 -2.66
C GLU A 75 -12.22 -8.95 -1.92
N ALA A 76 -13.26 -8.15 -2.11
CA ALA A 76 -14.57 -8.41 -1.50
C ALA A 76 -15.14 -9.78 -1.87
N PHE A 77 -14.92 -10.25 -3.10
CA PHE A 77 -15.32 -11.58 -3.54
C PHE A 77 -14.57 -12.69 -2.80
N THR A 78 -13.30 -12.47 -2.42
CA THR A 78 -12.52 -13.46 -1.67
C THR A 78 -13.12 -13.80 -0.30
N ASN A 79 -14.03 -12.97 0.23
CA ASN A 79 -14.75 -13.31 1.46
C ASN A 79 -15.72 -14.49 1.32
N TYR A 80 -16.01 -14.93 0.10
CA TYR A 80 -16.73 -16.20 -0.14
C TYR A 80 -15.81 -17.41 -0.11
N LEU A 81 -14.49 -17.21 -0.25
CA LEU A 81 -13.53 -18.30 -0.34
C LEU A 81 -13.02 -18.71 1.05
N PRO A 82 -12.55 -19.96 1.20
CA PRO A 82 -11.91 -20.40 2.43
C PRO A 82 -10.64 -19.57 2.69
N LYS A 83 -10.47 -19.13 3.93
CA LYS A 83 -9.27 -18.44 4.40
C LYS A 83 -8.38 -19.43 5.12
N ILE A 84 -7.14 -19.56 4.67
CA ILE A 84 -6.11 -20.39 5.29
C ILE A 84 -5.13 -19.45 5.97
N SER A 85 -4.94 -19.65 7.27
CA SER A 85 -3.92 -18.95 8.05
C SER A 85 -2.96 -19.94 8.67
N ALA A 86 -1.67 -19.61 8.65
CA ALA A 86 -0.63 -20.36 9.33
C ALA A 86 -0.04 -19.48 10.42
N THR A 87 -0.01 -20.00 11.64
CA THR A 87 0.64 -19.35 12.77
C THR A 87 1.69 -20.28 13.35
N GLY A 88 2.84 -19.74 13.75
CA GLY A 88 3.88 -20.53 14.36
C GLY A 88 4.72 -19.70 15.30
N GLY A 89 5.19 -20.32 16.37
CA GLY A 89 6.06 -19.72 17.34
C GLY A 89 7.16 -20.71 17.77
N TYR A 90 8.34 -20.18 18.01
CA TYR A 90 9.44 -20.89 18.61
C TYR A 90 9.92 -20.13 19.83
N MET A 91 10.09 -20.85 20.94
CA MET A 91 10.63 -20.28 22.18
C MET A 91 11.71 -21.19 22.72
N ARG A 92 12.83 -20.59 23.10
CA ARG A 92 13.93 -21.28 23.77
C ARG A 92 14.01 -20.82 25.22
N ASN A 93 13.83 -21.77 26.14
CA ASN A 93 13.98 -21.55 27.58
C ASN A 93 15.39 -21.89 28.02
N GLN A 94 15.90 -21.15 29.00
CA GLN A 94 17.21 -21.46 29.60
C GLN A 94 17.17 -22.68 30.48
N ARG A 95 16.00 -22.97 31.10
CA ARG A 95 15.81 -24.08 32.03
C ARG A 95 14.65 -24.94 31.57
N GLU A 96 14.77 -26.23 31.85
CA GLU A 96 13.65 -27.16 31.68
C GLU A 96 12.57 -26.88 32.72
N PHE A 97 11.32 -27.00 32.31
CA PHE A 97 10.22 -26.96 33.25
C PHE A 97 10.02 -28.33 33.89
N SER A 98 10.03 -28.37 35.22
CA SER A 98 9.73 -29.58 36.00
C SER A 98 8.54 -29.28 36.89
N LEU A 99 7.58 -30.20 36.90
CA LEU A 99 6.43 -30.11 37.80
C LEU A 99 6.81 -30.32 39.26
N LEU A 100 7.97 -30.94 39.54
CA LEU A 100 8.49 -31.14 40.86
C LEU A 100 9.50 -30.06 41.20
N ASN A 101 9.41 -29.48 42.38
CA ASN A 101 10.43 -28.57 42.91
C ASN A 101 11.70 -29.37 43.34
N ASP A 102 12.83 -28.69 43.56
CA ASP A 102 14.07 -29.34 43.86
C ASP A 102 14.07 -30.13 45.21
N ALA A 103 13.27 -29.68 46.19
CA ALA A 103 13.05 -30.38 47.44
C ALA A 103 12.26 -31.71 47.21
N GLN A 104 11.25 -31.69 46.36
CA GLN A 104 10.50 -32.90 46.02
C GLN A 104 11.33 -33.90 45.23
N LYS A 105 12.18 -33.42 44.30
CA LYS A 105 13.09 -34.26 43.53
C LYS A 105 14.09 -34.96 44.45
N SER A 106 14.71 -34.22 45.37
CA SER A 106 15.66 -34.77 46.33
C SER A 106 14.99 -35.74 47.31
N ALA A 107 13.76 -35.43 47.72
CA ALA A 107 12.99 -36.35 48.58
C ALA A 107 12.68 -37.66 47.86
N LEU A 108 12.18 -37.60 46.60
CA LEU A 108 11.87 -38.78 45.80
C LEU A 108 13.13 -39.61 45.46
N GLY A 109 14.24 -38.91 45.10
CA GLY A 109 15.51 -39.58 44.76
C GLY A 109 16.18 -40.23 45.95
N SER A 110 15.84 -39.87 47.21
CA SER A 110 16.40 -40.41 48.45
C SER A 110 15.43 -41.27 49.26
N VAL A 111 14.23 -41.57 48.69
CA VAL A 111 13.21 -42.39 49.41
C VAL A 111 13.74 -43.70 49.92
N GLY A 112 14.49 -44.40 49.10
CA GLY A 112 15.10 -45.70 49.51
C GLY A 112 16.13 -45.55 50.65
N THR A 113 16.92 -44.50 50.61
CA THR A 113 17.91 -44.19 51.66
C THR A 113 17.20 -43.79 52.96
N GLN A 114 16.11 -43.02 52.90
CA GLN A 114 15.30 -42.67 54.06
C GLN A 114 14.61 -43.86 54.68
N VAL A 115 14.00 -44.74 53.85
CA VAL A 115 13.35 -45.97 54.30
C VAL A 115 14.39 -46.91 54.92
N SER A 116 15.55 -47.10 54.31
CA SER A 116 16.60 -47.99 54.87
C SER A 116 17.14 -47.44 56.19
N GLY A 117 17.36 -46.11 56.28
CA GLY A 117 17.75 -45.45 57.52
C GLY A 117 16.71 -45.53 58.62
N ALA A 118 15.44 -45.37 58.30
CA ALA A 118 14.33 -45.54 59.23
C ALA A 118 14.22 -46.97 59.75
N LEU A 119 14.42 -47.98 58.88
CA LEU A 119 14.46 -49.37 59.22
C LEU A 119 15.64 -49.71 60.19
N GLN A 120 16.83 -49.22 59.88
CA GLN A 120 18.01 -49.39 60.76
C GLN A 120 17.82 -48.70 62.11
N ASN A 121 17.29 -47.46 62.13
CA ASN A 121 17.00 -46.74 63.37
C ASN A 121 15.91 -47.44 64.19
N GLY A 122 14.87 -48.00 63.52
CA GLY A 122 13.86 -48.80 64.16
C GLY A 122 14.40 -50.07 64.77
N ILE A 123 15.29 -50.78 64.09
CA ILE A 123 15.96 -51.98 64.58
C ILE A 123 16.86 -51.63 65.81
N GLN A 124 17.63 -50.54 65.71
CA GLN A 124 18.47 -50.09 66.83
C GLN A 124 17.60 -49.66 68.02
N GLY A 125 16.49 -48.95 67.78
CA GLY A 125 15.53 -48.58 68.82
C GLY A 125 14.96 -49.82 69.53
N MET A 126 14.58 -50.85 68.79
CA MET A 126 14.11 -52.10 69.39
C MET A 126 15.21 -52.82 70.17
N MET A 127 16.45 -52.82 69.73
CA MET A 127 17.58 -53.37 70.50
C MET A 127 17.88 -52.63 71.78
N THR A 128 17.70 -51.31 71.78
CA THR A 128 17.89 -50.49 73.03
C THR A 128 16.73 -50.66 74.00
N GLN A 129 15.52 -50.80 73.50
CA GLN A 129 14.33 -50.91 74.37
C GLN A 129 14.14 -52.33 74.94
N TYR A 130 14.62 -53.34 74.18
CA TYR A 130 14.48 -54.73 74.56
C TYR A 130 15.88 -55.44 74.46
N PRO A 131 16.77 -55.27 75.38
CA PRO A 131 18.19 -55.85 75.32
C PRO A 131 18.21 -57.37 75.21
N GLN A 132 17.18 -58.05 75.65
CA GLN A 132 17.05 -59.52 75.56
C GLN A 132 16.94 -60.02 74.10
N LEU A 133 16.42 -59.18 73.19
CA LEU A 133 16.36 -59.53 71.76
C LEU A 133 17.78 -59.56 71.13
N ALA A 134 18.71 -58.78 71.60
CA ALA A 134 20.06 -58.78 71.10
C ALA A 134 20.87 -60.05 71.51
N GLN A 135 20.40 -60.81 72.49
CA GLN A 135 20.97 -62.09 72.90
C GLN A 135 20.34 -63.29 72.16
N ASN A 136 19.27 -63.07 71.38
CA ASN A 136 18.63 -64.13 70.63
C ASN A 136 19.33 -64.36 69.27
N PRO A 137 20.02 -65.54 69.05
CA PRO A 137 20.72 -65.78 67.80
C PRO A 137 19.87 -65.74 66.53
N GLN A 138 18.60 -66.15 66.64
CA GLN A 138 17.66 -66.15 65.51
C GLN A 138 17.27 -64.72 65.13
N PHE A 139 17.09 -63.84 66.13
CA PHE A 139 16.79 -62.43 65.88
C PHE A 139 18.03 -61.68 65.27
N MET A 140 19.24 -61.97 65.75
CA MET A 140 20.43 -61.37 65.13
C MET A 140 20.68 -61.86 63.72
N ALA A 141 20.40 -63.13 63.39
CA ALA A 141 20.51 -63.67 62.08
C ALA A 141 19.43 -62.97 61.10
N LEU A 142 18.24 -62.70 61.63
CA LEU A 142 17.23 -61.96 60.89
C LEU A 142 17.67 -60.49 60.65
N VAL A 143 18.20 -59.80 61.67
CA VAL A 143 18.72 -58.43 61.53
C VAL A 143 19.87 -58.39 60.56
N GLN A 144 20.79 -59.36 60.58
CA GLN A 144 21.89 -59.47 59.65
C GLN A 144 21.40 -59.75 58.21
N SER A 145 20.39 -60.60 58.04
CA SER A 145 19.81 -60.86 56.73
C SER A 145 19.06 -59.63 56.16
N LEU A 146 18.33 -58.88 57.01
CA LEU A 146 17.69 -57.59 56.64
C LEU A 146 18.74 -56.52 56.33
N GLY A 147 19.86 -56.49 57.04
CA GLY A 147 20.94 -55.52 56.77
C GLY A 147 21.68 -55.79 55.45
N ASN A 148 21.66 -57.03 54.97
CA ASN A 148 22.26 -57.41 53.68
C ASN A 148 21.32 -57.22 52.48
N ILE A 149 20.04 -56.92 52.71
CA ILE A 149 19.07 -56.63 51.62
C ILE A 149 19.25 -55.13 51.24
N ASP A 150 19.73 -54.90 50.03
CA ASP A 150 19.77 -53.53 49.47
C ASP A 150 18.35 -53.12 49.03
N ILE A 151 17.65 -52.43 49.92
CA ILE A 151 16.30 -51.86 49.66
C ILE A 151 16.45 -50.41 49.11
N ALA A 152 17.57 -49.77 49.40
CA ALA A 152 17.81 -48.37 49.06
C ALA A 152 17.92 -48.17 47.56
N THR A 153 18.73 -48.98 46.87
CA THR A 153 18.97 -48.85 45.43
C THR A 153 17.72 -48.98 44.56
N PRO A 154 16.89 -50.06 44.72
CA PRO A 154 15.68 -50.18 43.89
C PRO A 154 14.64 -49.08 44.17
N LEU A 155 14.45 -48.66 45.43
CA LEU A 155 13.54 -47.59 45.81
C LEU A 155 14.01 -46.21 45.35
N ASN A 156 15.29 -45.92 45.43
CA ASN A 156 15.85 -44.70 44.86
C ASN A 156 15.72 -44.68 43.31
N GLY A 157 15.89 -45.85 42.67
CA GLY A 157 15.71 -46.03 41.24
C GLY A 157 14.27 -45.75 40.81
N LEU A 158 13.28 -46.23 41.56
CA LEU A 158 11.87 -45.90 41.33
C LEU A 158 11.58 -44.45 41.57
N GLY A 159 12.12 -43.82 42.62
CA GLY A 159 12.02 -42.40 42.87
C GLY A 159 12.60 -41.56 41.76
N GLN A 160 13.78 -41.93 41.26
CA GLN A 160 14.40 -41.26 40.11
C GLN A 160 13.56 -41.44 38.81
N SER A 161 13.03 -42.62 38.57
CA SER A 161 12.13 -42.84 37.41
C SER A 161 10.86 -41.98 37.47
N LEU A 162 10.33 -41.75 38.66
CA LEU A 162 9.23 -40.78 38.84
C LEU A 162 9.66 -39.34 38.58
N VAL A 163 10.81 -38.93 39.08
CA VAL A 163 11.37 -37.60 38.79
C VAL A 163 11.54 -37.41 37.29
N ASP A 164 12.05 -38.39 36.57
CA ASP A 164 12.26 -38.34 35.13
C ASP A 164 10.91 -38.38 34.36
N ALA A 165 9.92 -39.11 34.86
CA ALA A 165 8.57 -39.09 34.27
C ALA A 165 7.87 -37.76 34.37
N PHE A 166 8.14 -36.95 35.41
CA PHE A 166 7.60 -35.61 35.58
C PHE A 166 8.51 -34.51 34.98
N ARG A 167 9.57 -34.88 34.29
CA ARG A 167 10.47 -33.96 33.58
C ARG A 167 10.03 -33.83 32.14
N THR A 168 9.76 -32.58 31.72
CA THR A 168 9.43 -32.27 30.33
C THR A 168 10.54 -31.38 29.77
N ASP A 169 11.15 -31.80 28.66
CA ASP A 169 12.11 -30.93 27.94
C ASP A 169 11.40 -29.77 27.28
N THR A 170 11.42 -28.63 27.97
CA THR A 170 10.86 -27.34 27.51
C THR A 170 11.93 -26.38 27.02
N ARG A 171 13.16 -26.82 26.77
CA ARG A 171 14.22 -25.94 26.29
C ARG A 171 13.93 -25.43 24.91
N ASN A 172 13.42 -26.28 24.03
CA ASN A 172 13.02 -25.92 22.68
C ASN A 172 11.53 -26.17 22.50
N MET A 173 10.75 -25.12 22.64
CA MET A 173 9.30 -25.16 22.45
C MET A 173 8.95 -24.62 21.07
N TYR A 174 8.21 -25.36 20.30
CA TYR A 174 7.62 -24.86 19.06
C TYR A 174 6.14 -25.25 18.99
N ALA A 175 5.37 -24.32 18.45
CA ALA A 175 3.96 -24.55 18.18
C ALA A 175 3.63 -24.00 16.79
N GLY A 176 2.93 -24.78 16.00
CA GLY A 176 2.44 -24.36 14.69
C GLY A 176 0.98 -24.76 14.54
N ALA A 177 0.17 -23.87 13.97
CA ALA A 177 -1.22 -24.16 13.66
C ALA A 177 -1.55 -23.69 12.25
N LEU A 178 -2.26 -24.54 11.52
CA LEU A 178 -2.94 -24.22 10.26
C LEU A 178 -4.43 -24.14 10.54
N THR A 179 -5.02 -22.99 10.28
CA THR A 179 -6.45 -22.77 10.47
C THR A 179 -7.09 -22.50 9.12
N LEU A 180 -8.08 -23.31 8.76
CA LEU A 180 -8.98 -23.13 7.62
C LEU A 180 -10.30 -22.57 8.14
N THR A 181 -10.72 -21.41 7.64
CA THR A 181 -12.02 -20.81 7.97
C THR A 181 -12.83 -20.60 6.71
N GLN A 182 -13.97 -21.28 6.58
CA GLN A 182 -14.91 -21.14 5.48
C GLN A 182 -16.22 -20.55 5.99
N PRO A 183 -16.57 -19.29 5.69
CA PRO A 183 -17.88 -18.76 6.01
C PRO A 183 -18.93 -19.44 5.12
N LEU A 184 -19.95 -20.04 5.73
CA LEU A 184 -21.09 -20.67 5.04
C LEU A 184 -22.26 -19.68 4.96
N TYR A 185 -22.55 -19.00 6.07
CA TYR A 185 -23.60 -17.99 6.16
C TYR A 185 -23.20 -16.90 7.13
N MET A 186 -23.29 -15.63 6.72
CA MET A 186 -22.90 -14.46 7.51
C MET A 186 -24.02 -13.42 7.55
N GLY A 187 -25.27 -13.85 7.72
CA GLY A 187 -26.42 -12.94 7.76
C GLY A 187 -26.60 -12.06 6.52
N GLY A 188 -26.00 -12.42 5.38
CA GLY A 188 -26.00 -11.61 4.16
C GLY A 188 -24.88 -10.55 4.10
N LYS A 189 -24.00 -10.45 5.10
CA LYS A 189 -22.89 -9.45 5.19
C LYS A 189 -22.01 -9.46 3.95
N ILE A 190 -21.53 -10.64 3.55
CA ILE A 190 -20.64 -10.81 2.39
C ILE A 190 -21.32 -10.32 1.10
N ARG A 191 -22.61 -10.67 0.92
CA ARG A 191 -23.38 -10.23 -0.25
C ARG A 191 -23.56 -8.71 -0.28
N ALA A 192 -23.87 -8.09 0.85
CA ALA A 192 -24.01 -6.65 0.97
C ALA A 192 -22.67 -5.94 0.71
N TYR A 193 -21.58 -6.46 1.26
CA TYR A 193 -20.23 -5.92 1.06
C TYR A 193 -19.78 -5.99 -0.41
N ASN A 194 -20.06 -7.09 -1.11
CA ASN A 194 -19.80 -7.20 -2.54
C ASN A 194 -20.61 -6.21 -3.39
N LYS A 195 -21.85 -5.89 -2.98
CA LYS A 195 -22.65 -4.83 -3.63
C LYS A 195 -22.05 -3.45 -3.37
N ILE A 196 -21.60 -3.16 -2.14
CA ILE A 196 -20.92 -1.91 -1.80
C ILE A 196 -19.70 -1.67 -2.68
N THR A 197 -18.83 -2.66 -2.80
CA THR A 197 -17.60 -2.53 -3.60
C THR A 197 -17.88 -2.42 -5.10
N ARG A 198 -18.95 -3.06 -5.59
CA ARG A 198 -19.40 -2.87 -6.97
C ARG A 198 -19.89 -1.45 -7.24
N TYR A 199 -20.72 -0.89 -6.34
CA TYR A 199 -21.16 0.50 -6.45
C TYR A 199 -20.01 1.48 -6.26
N ALA A 200 -19.02 1.16 -5.41
CA ALA A 200 -17.82 1.97 -5.22
C ALA A 200 -16.93 2.02 -6.47
N GLU A 201 -16.81 0.92 -7.23
CA GLU A 201 -16.12 0.91 -8.52
C GLU A 201 -16.84 1.82 -9.54
N GLU A 202 -18.17 1.72 -9.61
CA GLU A 202 -18.97 2.56 -10.49
C GLU A 202 -18.90 4.05 -10.08
N LEU A 203 -18.95 4.32 -8.78
CA LEU A 203 -18.76 5.67 -8.23
C LEU A 203 -17.40 6.26 -8.63
N ALA A 204 -16.32 5.48 -8.55
CA ALA A 204 -15.00 5.93 -8.97
C ALA A 204 -14.96 6.26 -10.49
N ARG A 205 -15.71 5.53 -11.33
CA ARG A 205 -15.85 5.83 -12.76
C ARG A 205 -16.59 7.17 -12.99
N GLN A 206 -17.68 7.40 -12.26
CA GLN A 206 -18.43 8.65 -12.39
C GLN A 206 -17.61 9.85 -11.89
N GLN A 207 -16.84 9.68 -10.82
CA GLN A 207 -15.90 10.71 -10.33
C GLN A 207 -14.81 11.01 -11.35
N HIS A 208 -14.30 10.00 -12.06
CA HIS A 208 -13.35 10.21 -13.16
C HIS A 208 -13.98 11.02 -14.29
N ASN A 209 -15.22 10.70 -14.69
CA ASN A 209 -15.94 11.43 -15.73
C ASN A 209 -16.20 12.88 -15.33
N SER A 210 -16.58 13.15 -14.08
CA SER A 210 -16.72 14.49 -13.55
C SER A 210 -15.38 15.25 -13.57
N GLY A 211 -14.30 14.64 -13.10
CA GLY A 211 -12.96 15.23 -13.15
C GLY A 211 -12.50 15.51 -14.58
N MET A 212 -12.86 14.66 -15.55
CA MET A 212 -12.55 14.92 -16.97
C MET A 212 -13.26 16.18 -17.49
N GLN A 213 -14.52 16.38 -17.13
CA GLN A 213 -15.26 17.60 -17.49
C GLN A 213 -14.65 18.85 -16.85
N GLU A 214 -14.22 18.75 -15.58
CA GLU A 214 -13.55 19.83 -14.87
C GLU A 214 -12.20 20.19 -15.50
N VAL A 215 -11.40 19.21 -15.89
CA VAL A 215 -10.13 19.42 -16.59
C VAL A 215 -10.34 20.10 -17.93
N ILE A 216 -11.34 19.67 -18.71
CA ILE A 216 -11.68 20.32 -19.99
C ILE A 216 -12.09 21.79 -19.76
N LEU A 217 -12.99 22.05 -18.80
CA LEU A 217 -13.40 23.41 -18.48
C LEU A 217 -12.23 24.30 -18.03
N SER A 218 -11.36 23.78 -17.17
CA SER A 218 -10.18 24.52 -16.70
C SER A 218 -9.20 24.80 -17.84
N THR A 219 -9.07 23.86 -18.77
CA THR A 219 -8.23 24.02 -19.97
C THR A 219 -8.80 25.11 -20.89
N ASP A 220 -10.12 25.10 -21.10
CA ASP A 220 -10.79 26.13 -21.89
C ASP A 220 -10.61 27.52 -21.28
N GLN A 221 -10.78 27.63 -19.95
CA GLN A 221 -10.58 28.89 -19.24
C GLN A 221 -9.12 29.37 -19.35
N ALA A 222 -8.16 28.50 -19.17
CA ALA A 222 -6.74 28.85 -19.30
C ALA A 222 -6.39 29.25 -20.74
N TYR A 223 -6.92 28.56 -21.75
CA TYR A 223 -6.74 28.89 -23.16
C TYR A 223 -7.22 30.29 -23.49
N TRP A 224 -8.48 30.62 -23.17
CA TRP A 224 -9.06 31.93 -23.43
C TRP A 224 -8.43 33.05 -22.57
N GLN A 225 -7.91 32.70 -21.39
CA GLN A 225 -7.12 33.65 -20.59
C GLN A 225 -5.82 34.04 -21.29
N VAL A 226 -5.10 33.09 -21.89
CA VAL A 226 -3.89 33.37 -22.68
C VAL A 226 -4.24 34.25 -23.87
N VAL A 227 -5.28 33.92 -24.65
CA VAL A 227 -5.73 34.71 -25.81
C VAL A 227 -6.11 36.14 -25.38
N SER A 228 -6.88 36.26 -24.28
CA SER A 228 -7.26 37.57 -23.74
C SER A 228 -6.04 38.42 -23.33
N LEU A 229 -5.06 37.82 -22.66
CA LEU A 229 -3.83 38.54 -22.25
C LEU A 229 -2.93 38.86 -23.44
N ALA A 230 -2.87 38.04 -24.46
CA ALA A 230 -2.17 38.30 -25.70
C ALA A 230 -2.75 39.55 -26.41
N ASN A 231 -4.07 39.66 -26.49
CA ASN A 231 -4.74 40.82 -27.05
C ASN A 231 -4.60 42.08 -26.17
N LYS A 232 -4.65 41.94 -24.84
CA LYS A 232 -4.33 43.03 -23.92
C LYS A 232 -2.89 43.53 -24.07
N LYS A 233 -1.95 42.65 -24.38
CA LYS A 233 -0.56 43.02 -24.66
C LYS A 233 -0.46 43.88 -25.91
N LYS A 234 -1.09 43.46 -27.04
CA LYS A 234 -1.15 44.24 -28.28
C LYS A 234 -1.71 45.64 -28.02
N LEU A 235 -2.80 45.72 -27.23
CA LEU A 235 -3.42 46.99 -26.85
C LEU A 235 -2.49 47.87 -26.00
N ALA A 236 -1.80 47.27 -25.01
CA ALA A 236 -0.88 48.01 -24.14
C ALA A 236 0.35 48.48 -24.90
N GLU A 237 0.87 47.71 -25.85
CA GLU A 237 1.96 48.12 -26.76
C GLU A 237 1.57 49.32 -27.63
N GLY A 238 0.40 49.28 -28.26
CA GLY A 238 -0.12 50.38 -29.06
C GLY A 238 -0.40 51.63 -28.22
N TYR A 239 -0.90 51.47 -26.98
CA TYR A 239 -1.10 52.58 -26.06
C TYR A 239 0.24 53.21 -25.63
N LEU A 240 1.25 52.44 -25.36
CA LEU A 240 2.59 52.91 -25.04
C LEU A 240 3.20 53.69 -26.21
N GLU A 241 3.12 53.18 -27.44
CA GLU A 241 3.58 53.84 -28.65
C GLU A 241 2.90 55.19 -28.83
N LEU A 242 1.58 55.27 -28.63
CA LEU A 242 0.83 56.54 -28.68
C LEU A 242 1.33 57.56 -27.65
N LEU A 243 1.57 57.13 -26.41
CA LEU A 243 2.07 57.98 -25.35
C LEU A 243 3.52 58.47 -25.60
N GLN A 244 4.40 57.61 -26.12
CA GLN A 244 5.77 57.95 -26.49
C GLN A 244 5.80 58.98 -27.64
N LYS A 245 4.88 58.82 -28.61
CA LYS A 245 4.71 59.83 -29.67
C LYS A 245 4.23 61.16 -29.09
N LEU A 246 3.25 61.14 -28.19
CA LEU A 246 2.74 62.33 -27.51
C LEU A 246 3.85 63.04 -26.70
N GLU A 247 4.70 62.26 -25.99
CA GLU A 247 5.87 62.80 -25.27
C GLU A 247 6.83 63.56 -26.21
N SER A 248 7.18 62.93 -27.34
CA SER A 248 8.02 63.55 -28.36
C SER A 248 7.43 64.85 -28.92
N ASP A 249 6.12 64.86 -29.15
CA ASP A 249 5.45 66.06 -29.70
C ASP A 249 5.34 67.15 -28.64
N ILE A 250 5.11 66.87 -27.39
CA ILE A 250 5.12 67.86 -26.29
C ILE A 250 6.51 68.37 -26.03
N ASP A 251 7.56 67.53 -26.10
CA ASP A 251 8.97 68.08 -25.98
C ASP A 251 9.31 69.02 -27.06
N LYS A 252 8.83 68.86 -28.32
CA LYS A 252 8.99 69.89 -29.39
C LYS A 252 8.20 71.19 -29.09
N MET A 253 6.95 71.00 -28.58
CA MET A 253 6.14 72.18 -28.20
C MET A 253 6.75 72.96 -27.04
N ILE A 254 7.46 72.35 -26.11
CA ILE A 254 8.20 72.98 -25.04
C ILE A 254 9.41 73.75 -25.61
N ALA A 255 10.11 73.15 -26.59
CA ALA A 255 11.23 73.80 -27.25
C ALA A 255 10.81 75.07 -27.99
N GLU A 256 9.63 75.10 -28.58
CA GLU A 256 9.03 76.25 -29.27
C GLU A 256 8.28 77.21 -28.31
N GLY A 257 8.25 76.92 -27.00
CA GLY A 257 7.63 77.75 -25.98
C GLY A 257 6.11 77.76 -25.95
N VAL A 258 5.47 76.78 -26.60
CA VAL A 258 3.99 76.55 -26.68
C VAL A 258 3.45 75.77 -25.52
N ALA A 259 4.27 74.86 -24.94
CA ALA A 259 3.88 74.01 -23.79
C ALA A 259 4.79 74.25 -22.59
N THR A 260 4.33 73.87 -21.38
CA THR A 260 5.08 74.04 -20.13
C THR A 260 5.88 72.75 -19.78
N LYS A 261 6.96 72.93 -18.97
CA LYS A 261 7.72 71.82 -18.43
C LYS A 261 6.84 70.89 -17.57
N ALA A 262 5.77 71.40 -16.93
CA ALA A 262 4.81 70.62 -16.15
C ALA A 262 4.01 69.69 -17.04
N ASP A 263 3.61 70.12 -18.23
CA ASP A 263 2.92 69.27 -19.21
C ASP A 263 3.80 68.11 -19.66
N GLY A 264 5.08 68.38 -19.96
CA GLY A 264 6.05 67.34 -20.32
C GLY A 264 6.25 66.30 -19.19
N LEU A 265 6.36 66.77 -17.95
CA LEU A 265 6.47 65.84 -16.79
C LEU A 265 5.20 64.98 -16.60
N SER A 266 4.00 65.57 -16.82
CA SER A 266 2.74 64.84 -16.74
C SER A 266 2.66 63.70 -17.75
N VAL A 267 3.12 63.94 -18.99
CA VAL A 267 3.15 62.89 -20.02
C VAL A 267 4.20 61.83 -19.71
N LYS A 268 5.39 62.19 -19.20
CA LYS A 268 6.41 61.24 -18.76
C LYS A 268 5.88 60.27 -17.66
N VAL A 269 5.11 60.82 -16.73
CA VAL A 269 4.45 59.95 -15.72
C VAL A 269 3.49 58.95 -16.39
N LYS A 270 2.73 59.39 -17.42
CA LYS A 270 1.83 58.49 -18.15
C LYS A 270 2.56 57.42 -18.97
N VAL A 271 3.68 57.76 -19.58
CA VAL A 271 4.56 56.79 -20.28
C VAL A 271 5.03 55.73 -19.29
N ASN A 272 5.57 56.14 -18.13
CA ASN A 272 6.01 55.21 -17.10
C ASN A 272 4.88 54.30 -16.57
N GLU A 273 3.65 54.82 -16.38
CA GLU A 273 2.47 54.06 -16.01
C GLU A 273 2.13 53.03 -17.09
N ALA A 274 2.22 53.36 -18.37
CA ALA A 274 1.99 52.45 -19.48
C ALA A 274 3.05 51.34 -19.58
N GLU A 275 4.35 51.67 -19.37
CA GLU A 275 5.45 50.74 -19.32
C GLU A 275 5.24 49.70 -18.17
N MET A 276 4.90 50.20 -16.98
CA MET A 276 4.58 49.31 -15.85
C MET A 276 3.37 48.40 -16.16
N THR A 277 2.35 48.91 -16.87
CA THR A 277 1.17 48.15 -17.25
C THR A 277 1.55 47.08 -18.27
N LEU A 278 2.37 47.41 -19.26
CA LEU A 278 2.86 46.46 -20.26
C LEU A 278 3.68 45.31 -19.57
N THR A 279 4.56 45.70 -18.62
CA THR A 279 5.31 44.70 -17.86
C THR A 279 4.40 43.73 -17.11
N LYS A 280 3.38 44.25 -16.39
CA LYS A 280 2.41 43.41 -15.68
C LYS A 280 1.64 42.49 -16.62
N VAL A 281 1.27 42.94 -17.82
CA VAL A 281 0.57 42.12 -18.82
C VAL A 281 1.51 41.03 -19.36
N ASN A 282 2.78 41.36 -19.62
CA ASN A 282 3.75 40.33 -20.06
C ASN A 282 3.99 39.26 -19.02
N ASP A 283 4.11 39.62 -17.76
CA ASP A 283 4.25 38.67 -16.65
C ASP A 283 3.01 37.80 -16.52
N GLY A 284 1.83 38.43 -16.59
CA GLY A 284 0.54 37.70 -16.56
C GLY A 284 0.38 36.72 -17.73
N LEU A 285 0.81 37.12 -18.93
CA LEU A 285 0.79 36.24 -20.11
C LEU A 285 1.72 35.04 -19.94
N SER A 286 2.94 35.29 -19.42
CA SER A 286 3.90 34.23 -19.14
C SER A 286 3.34 33.20 -18.14
N LEU A 287 2.78 33.68 -17.03
CA LEU A 287 2.16 32.82 -16.02
C LEU A 287 0.97 32.04 -16.57
N SER A 288 0.12 32.68 -17.40
CA SER A 288 -1.03 32.00 -18.02
C SER A 288 -0.59 30.88 -18.98
N ARG A 289 0.48 31.10 -19.76
CA ARG A 289 1.06 30.07 -20.61
C ARG A 289 1.61 28.90 -19.79
N MET A 290 2.30 29.17 -18.69
CA MET A 290 2.76 28.13 -17.77
C MET A 290 1.60 27.31 -17.19
N LEU A 291 0.51 27.99 -16.80
CA LEU A 291 -0.69 27.29 -16.31
C LEU A 291 -1.31 26.39 -17.39
N LEU A 292 -1.42 26.88 -18.63
CA LEU A 292 -1.92 26.07 -19.75
C LEU A 292 -0.99 24.87 -20.02
N CYS A 293 0.32 25.06 -20.01
CA CYS A 293 1.28 23.98 -20.15
C CYS A 293 1.12 22.92 -19.04
N GLN A 294 0.92 23.36 -17.79
CA GLN A 294 0.67 22.46 -16.66
C GLN A 294 -0.60 21.63 -16.87
N LEU A 295 -1.70 22.26 -17.29
CA LEU A 295 -2.97 21.56 -17.55
C LEU A 295 -2.86 20.56 -18.72
N CYS A 296 -2.14 20.95 -19.77
CA CYS A 296 -1.87 20.08 -20.92
C CYS A 296 -0.83 18.98 -20.64
N GLY A 297 -0.17 19.02 -19.48
CA GLY A 297 0.91 18.08 -19.13
C GLY A 297 2.19 18.28 -19.93
N LEU A 298 2.41 19.49 -20.44
CA LEU A 298 3.63 19.92 -21.12
C LEU A 298 4.64 20.46 -20.12
N ASP A 299 5.92 20.59 -20.54
CA ASP A 299 6.92 21.27 -19.73
C ASP A 299 6.56 22.77 -19.62
N LEU A 300 6.71 23.33 -18.42
CA LEU A 300 6.39 24.74 -18.12
C LEU A 300 7.20 25.75 -18.96
N SER A 301 8.37 25.32 -19.43
CA SER A 301 9.26 26.14 -20.28
C SER A 301 8.95 26.04 -21.77
N THR A 302 7.99 25.20 -22.18
CA THR A 302 7.65 25.02 -23.59
C THR A 302 7.03 26.29 -24.16
N PRO A 303 7.61 26.90 -25.21
CA PRO A 303 6.99 28.02 -25.88
C PRO A 303 5.74 27.56 -26.63
N VAL A 304 4.58 28.02 -26.18
CA VAL A 304 3.27 27.68 -26.77
C VAL A 304 2.71 28.94 -27.45
N THR A 305 2.27 28.76 -28.71
CA THR A 305 1.52 29.77 -29.46
C THR A 305 0.14 29.18 -29.76
N LEU A 306 -0.92 29.94 -29.50
CA LEU A 306 -2.28 29.51 -29.71
C LEU A 306 -2.81 30.00 -31.08
N ALA A 307 -3.70 29.23 -31.67
CA ALA A 307 -4.28 29.58 -32.97
C ALA A 307 -5.01 30.94 -32.94
N ASP A 308 -5.81 31.14 -31.88
CA ASP A 308 -6.68 32.30 -31.76
C ASP A 308 -5.95 33.57 -31.23
N GLU A 309 -4.62 33.50 -30.89
CA GLU A 309 -3.83 34.67 -30.52
C GLU A 309 -3.63 35.67 -31.70
N GLN A 310 -3.78 35.18 -32.94
CA GLN A 310 -3.54 35.95 -34.15
C GLN A 310 -4.83 36.48 -34.81
N GLU A 311 -6.00 36.00 -34.34
CA GLU A 311 -7.27 36.48 -34.85
C GLU A 311 -7.66 37.79 -34.16
N ASP A 312 -7.86 38.84 -34.99
CA ASP A 312 -8.22 40.18 -34.49
C ASP A 312 -9.72 40.34 -34.26
N ASP A 313 -10.56 39.46 -34.84
CA ASP A 313 -12.04 39.52 -34.80
C ASP A 313 -12.68 38.26 -34.20
N LEU A 314 -12.48 38.08 -32.88
CA LEU A 314 -13.16 37.06 -32.13
C LEU A 314 -14.59 37.52 -31.77
N LEU A 315 -15.53 37.34 -32.70
CA LEU A 315 -16.91 37.60 -32.37
C LEU A 315 -17.50 36.44 -31.58
N PRO A 316 -18.14 36.71 -30.43
CA PRO A 316 -18.79 35.65 -29.67
C PRO A 316 -19.91 35.04 -30.49
N THR A 317 -19.83 33.74 -30.76
CA THR A 317 -20.96 33.00 -31.33
C THR A 317 -22.12 33.05 -30.34
N PRO A 318 -23.33 33.53 -30.75
CA PRO A 318 -24.45 33.56 -29.84
C PRO A 318 -24.72 32.14 -29.31
N ALA A 319 -24.75 31.99 -27.99
CA ALA A 319 -25.15 30.74 -27.39
C ALA A 319 -26.58 30.43 -27.80
N ASP A 320 -26.84 29.26 -28.39
CA ASP A 320 -28.18 28.76 -28.63
C ASP A 320 -28.84 28.50 -27.26
N ASN A 321 -29.72 29.42 -26.86
CA ASN A 321 -30.50 29.33 -25.63
C ASN A 321 -31.69 28.37 -25.78
N GLY A 322 -31.53 27.24 -26.46
CA GLY A 322 -32.55 26.20 -26.54
C GLY A 322 -33.03 25.79 -25.14
N SER A 323 -34.27 25.41 -25.00
CA SER A 323 -34.84 24.96 -23.73
C SER A 323 -34.08 23.72 -23.23
N ILE A 324 -33.39 23.86 -22.10
CA ILE A 324 -32.65 22.76 -21.48
C ILE A 324 -33.68 21.81 -20.85
N ASP A 325 -33.76 20.58 -21.36
CA ASP A 325 -34.49 19.50 -20.66
C ASP A 325 -33.75 19.05 -19.42
N MET A 326 -34.27 19.47 -18.26
CA MET A 326 -33.67 19.13 -16.95
C MET A 326 -33.63 17.63 -16.69
N ASN A 327 -34.55 16.83 -17.26
CA ASN A 327 -34.51 15.36 -17.08
C ASN A 327 -33.31 14.74 -17.79
N SER A 328 -33.01 15.22 -18.99
CA SER A 328 -31.81 14.77 -19.71
C SER A 328 -30.52 15.18 -18.99
N VAL A 329 -30.49 16.38 -18.39
CA VAL A 329 -29.35 16.85 -17.56
C VAL A 329 -29.14 15.94 -16.34
N TYR A 330 -30.22 15.63 -15.61
CA TYR A 330 -30.12 14.73 -14.45
C TYR A 330 -29.67 13.32 -14.85
N ALA A 331 -30.07 12.82 -15.98
CA ALA A 331 -29.68 11.49 -16.46
C ALA A 331 -28.23 11.41 -16.92
N THR A 332 -27.67 12.52 -17.44
CA THR A 332 -26.33 12.54 -18.04
C THR A 332 -25.23 13.03 -17.11
N ARG A 333 -25.57 13.82 -16.07
CA ARG A 333 -24.56 14.39 -15.17
C ARG A 333 -23.91 13.35 -14.24
N PRO A 334 -22.57 13.20 -14.31
CA PRO A 334 -21.85 12.22 -13.48
C PRO A 334 -21.92 12.54 -11.97
N GLU A 335 -22.11 13.80 -11.57
CA GLU A 335 -22.27 14.19 -10.17
C GLU A 335 -23.56 13.63 -9.58
N VAL A 336 -24.69 13.74 -10.31
CA VAL A 336 -25.99 13.21 -9.90
C VAL A 336 -25.90 11.69 -9.76
N ARG A 337 -25.31 11.04 -10.75
CA ARG A 337 -25.10 9.59 -10.71
C ARG A 337 -24.20 9.15 -9.55
N SER A 338 -23.20 9.95 -9.22
CA SER A 338 -22.32 9.71 -8.05
C SER A 338 -23.10 9.74 -6.74
N LEU A 339 -24.03 10.71 -6.58
CA LEU A 339 -24.89 10.80 -5.40
C LEU A 339 -25.87 9.62 -5.30
N GLU A 340 -26.45 9.18 -6.41
CA GLU A 340 -27.30 7.99 -6.43
C GLU A 340 -26.54 6.73 -6.00
N LEU A 341 -25.33 6.54 -6.53
CA LEU A 341 -24.47 5.42 -6.17
C LEU A 341 -24.05 5.47 -4.70
N ALA A 342 -23.74 6.67 -4.18
CA ALA A 342 -23.48 6.87 -2.75
C ALA A 342 -24.70 6.47 -1.90
N ALA A 343 -25.90 6.87 -2.28
CA ALA A 343 -27.12 6.45 -1.59
C ALA A 343 -27.31 4.92 -1.60
N GLN A 344 -27.01 4.25 -2.75
CA GLN A 344 -27.06 2.79 -2.82
C GLN A 344 -25.99 2.13 -1.91
N ILE A 345 -24.79 2.70 -1.81
CA ILE A 345 -23.76 2.23 -0.88
C ILE A 345 -24.25 2.32 0.55
N TYR A 346 -24.87 3.44 0.96
CA TYR A 346 -25.40 3.59 2.31
C TYR A 346 -26.56 2.63 2.60
N LYS A 347 -27.45 2.37 1.63
CA LYS A 347 -28.49 1.32 1.76
C LYS A 347 -27.85 -0.07 2.01
N GLN A 348 -26.76 -0.40 1.32
CA GLN A 348 -26.08 -1.68 1.58
C GLN A 348 -25.32 -1.69 2.90
N LYS A 349 -24.79 -0.55 3.38
CA LYS A 349 -24.20 -0.44 4.73
C LYS A 349 -25.22 -0.77 5.82
N VAL A 350 -26.47 -0.28 5.68
CA VAL A 350 -27.58 -0.67 6.58
C VAL A 350 -27.78 -2.18 6.58
N ASN A 351 -27.68 -2.85 5.40
CA ASN A 351 -27.79 -4.30 5.31
C ASN A 351 -26.61 -5.02 5.99
N VAL A 352 -25.40 -4.45 5.94
CA VAL A 352 -24.24 -4.96 6.68
C VAL A 352 -24.51 -4.90 8.20
N THR A 353 -24.97 -3.75 8.71
CA THR A 353 -25.29 -3.61 10.12
C THR A 353 -26.42 -4.55 10.54
N ARG A 354 -27.48 -4.68 9.74
CA ARG A 354 -28.56 -5.65 10.00
C ARG A 354 -28.05 -7.10 10.07
N SER A 355 -27.03 -7.46 9.30
CA SER A 355 -26.46 -8.80 9.31
C SER A 355 -25.79 -9.16 10.65
N GLU A 356 -25.43 -8.20 11.47
CA GLU A 356 -24.83 -8.41 12.80
C GLU A 356 -25.87 -8.93 13.82
N PHE A 357 -27.15 -8.69 13.57
CA PHE A 357 -28.25 -9.25 14.36
C PHE A 357 -28.67 -10.66 13.91
N LEU A 358 -28.13 -11.15 12.79
CA LEU A 358 -28.47 -12.45 12.24
C LEU A 358 -27.40 -13.50 12.61
N PRO A 359 -27.77 -14.77 12.74
CA PRO A 359 -26.80 -15.82 13.03
C PRO A 359 -25.74 -15.92 11.93
N SER A 360 -24.48 -16.19 12.32
CA SER A 360 -23.41 -16.51 11.40
C SER A 360 -22.98 -17.97 11.55
N VAL A 361 -22.70 -18.62 10.43
CA VAL A 361 -22.24 -20.02 10.38
C VAL A 361 -20.95 -20.08 9.59
N ALA A 362 -19.90 -20.60 10.21
CA ALA A 362 -18.62 -20.83 9.56
C ALA A 362 -18.12 -22.25 9.88
N LEU A 363 -17.48 -22.87 8.91
CA LEU A 363 -16.74 -24.10 9.07
C LEU A 363 -15.29 -23.76 9.42
N ILE A 364 -14.79 -24.27 10.55
CA ILE A 364 -13.43 -24.05 11.01
C ILE A 364 -12.73 -25.39 11.13
N GLY A 365 -11.62 -25.56 10.43
CA GLY A 365 -10.71 -26.68 10.54
C GLY A 365 -9.36 -26.22 11.08
N ASN A 366 -8.86 -26.86 12.13
CA ASN A 366 -7.56 -26.55 12.72
C ASN A 366 -6.68 -27.81 12.70
N TYR A 367 -5.46 -27.63 12.23
CA TYR A 367 -4.38 -28.58 12.40
C TYR A 367 -3.27 -27.94 13.21
N MET A 368 -2.93 -28.55 14.36
CA MET A 368 -1.92 -28.00 15.27
C MET A 368 -0.82 -29.03 15.52
N ALA A 369 0.42 -28.57 15.55
CA ALA A 369 1.59 -29.32 15.96
C ALA A 369 2.33 -28.55 17.05
N THR A 370 2.57 -29.20 18.19
CA THR A 370 3.28 -28.61 19.34
C THR A 370 4.36 -29.53 19.86
N ASN A 371 5.41 -28.97 20.40
CA ASN A 371 6.45 -29.65 21.16
C ASN A 371 6.88 -28.75 22.34
N PRO A 372 6.77 -29.21 23.60
CA PRO A 372 6.16 -30.45 24.07
C PRO A 372 4.64 -30.45 23.90
N SER A 373 4.06 -31.66 23.93
CA SER A 373 2.60 -31.83 23.84
C SER A 373 1.91 -31.34 25.12
N VAL A 374 0.91 -30.48 24.96
CA VAL A 374 0.08 -30.00 26.10
C VAL A 374 -1.13 -30.93 26.35
N PHE A 375 -1.46 -31.80 25.40
CA PHE A 375 -2.69 -32.59 25.41
C PHE A 375 -2.48 -34.07 25.68
N ASN A 376 -1.26 -34.58 25.49
CA ASN A 376 -0.97 -36.00 25.66
C ASN A 376 0.05 -36.14 26.79
N SER A 377 -0.38 -36.33 28.00
CA SER A 377 0.41 -36.56 29.21
C SER A 377 1.85 -36.95 28.92
N PHE A 378 2.74 -35.92 28.68
CA PHE A 378 4.19 -36.09 28.53
C PHE A 378 4.74 -36.72 27.22
N GLU A 379 3.92 -36.91 26.18
CA GLU A 379 4.47 -37.17 24.86
C GLU A 379 5.09 -35.90 24.23
N ASN A 380 6.25 -36.07 23.63
CA ASN A 380 7.05 -34.91 23.15
C ASN A 380 6.47 -34.17 21.93
N LYS A 381 5.44 -34.74 21.26
CA LYS A 381 4.86 -34.12 20.05
C LYS A 381 3.36 -34.40 19.95
N PHE A 382 2.59 -33.35 19.72
CA PHE A 382 1.16 -33.46 19.46
C PHE A 382 0.83 -33.02 18.02
N LYS A 383 0.00 -33.82 17.31
CA LYS A 383 -0.61 -33.43 16.04
C LYS A 383 -2.11 -33.70 16.15
N GLY A 384 -2.92 -32.66 16.02
CA GLY A 384 -4.37 -32.78 16.13
C GLY A 384 -5.10 -31.93 15.09
N CYS A 385 -6.27 -32.43 14.67
CA CYS A 385 -7.20 -31.70 13.82
C CYS A 385 -8.51 -31.52 14.58
N LEU A 386 -8.98 -30.28 14.69
CA LEU A 386 -10.27 -29.94 15.28
C LEU A 386 -11.16 -29.30 14.21
N LEU A 387 -12.36 -29.88 14.04
CA LEU A 387 -13.39 -29.36 13.16
C LEU A 387 -14.52 -28.80 14.02
N ASN A 388 -14.81 -27.51 13.90
CA ASN A 388 -15.84 -26.82 14.68
C ASN A 388 -16.75 -25.98 13.78
N THR A 389 -18.05 -26.01 14.08
CA THR A 389 -19.07 -25.10 13.53
C THR A 389 -19.48 -24.17 14.66
N SER A 390 -19.10 -22.89 14.56
CA SER A 390 -19.41 -21.91 15.60
C SER A 390 -20.65 -21.09 15.20
N PRO A 391 -21.74 -21.09 15.97
CA PRO A 391 -22.73 -20.04 15.91
C PRO A 391 -22.14 -18.75 16.46
N SER A 392 -22.54 -17.59 15.92
CA SER A 392 -22.08 -16.28 16.40
C SER A 392 -22.37 -16.10 17.88
N PRO A 393 -21.41 -15.67 18.72
CA PRO A 393 -21.74 -15.24 20.05
C PRO A 393 -22.65 -14.01 19.97
N ARG A 394 -23.76 -14.06 20.64
CA ARG A 394 -24.53 -12.87 21.04
C ARG A 394 -23.84 -12.33 22.28
N ASP A 395 -23.13 -11.23 22.12
CA ASP A 395 -22.75 -10.32 23.20
C ASP A 395 -23.27 -8.92 22.86
#